data_b220811c105e0cf871818b39c5f21de0
#
_entry.id   b220811c105e0cf871818b39c5f21de0
#
_cell.length_a   1.000
_cell.length_b   1.000
_cell.length_c   1.000
_cell.angle_alpha   90.00
_cell.angle_beta   90.00
_cell.angle_gamma   90.00
#
_symmetry.space_group_name_H-M   'P 1'
#
loop_
_entity.id
_entity.type
_entity.pdbx_description
1 polymer ?
#
loop_
_entity_poly.entity_id
_entity_poly.type
_entity_poly.pdbx_seq_one_letter_code
_entity_poly.pdbx_strand_id
1 'polypeptide(L)'
;MTSLSTDSAHREKARAAISSVLWSLFLTGIKIWAGLATNSLGILSEALHSGLDFCAAAITFYAVRMASRPADDDHQYGHEKVENLSALAETVLLLVTCLWIVWEALDRLIFGAGSLELTWWAFAVVAVSLAVDINRSAMLRRVAKEHKSQALEADAMHFTTDIYSSGVVLLGLVCVGLSRFVDEGSIWRTMLEKADAAAALFVAGIVCVVAWGLGKRSIHALMDGGSSEVNEKICSELRTSAPEYPLLSLRSRDIGAKTYVEMTIGTPPELHVEDAHEVTELMESLVRKVVPDADVFIHVEPCSMPLHASPDMVAHALAFRYHVRIHGFSEIRRGNDLVLFMDVEMPPDISLREG
;
A
#
# COMPACT_ATOMS: atom_id res chain seq x y z
N MET A 1 -15.60 9.02 18.18
CA MET A 1 -15.05 9.92 17.13
C MET A 1 -14.56 9.17 15.87
N THR A 2 -14.30 7.87 15.94
CA THR A 2 -13.74 7.05 14.85
C THR A 2 -14.69 6.77 13.67
N SER A 3 -15.99 6.64 13.87
CA SER A 3 -16.94 6.28 12.79
C SER A 3 -17.18 7.41 11.75
N LEU A 4 -17.12 8.67 12.18
CA LEU A 4 -17.31 9.83 11.28
C LEU A 4 -16.10 10.04 10.36
N SER A 5 -14.89 9.73 10.81
CA SER A 5 -13.67 9.83 10.02
C SER A 5 -13.56 8.72 8.96
N THR A 6 -13.98 7.51 9.27
CA THR A 6 -14.04 6.38 8.33
C THR A 6 -15.06 6.61 7.22
N ASP A 7 -16.24 7.11 7.54
CA ASP A 7 -17.29 7.40 6.53
C ASP A 7 -16.86 8.54 5.57
N SER A 8 -16.13 9.54 6.07
CA SER A 8 -15.57 10.60 5.22
C SER A 8 -14.49 10.07 4.26
N ALA A 9 -13.60 9.19 4.75
CA ALA A 9 -12.56 8.55 3.95
C ALA A 9 -13.15 7.69 2.81
N HIS A 10 -14.16 6.87 3.13
CA HIS A 10 -14.85 6.06 2.11
C HIS A 10 -15.53 6.92 1.05
N ARG A 11 -16.18 8.04 1.43
CA ARG A 11 -16.77 8.97 0.48
C ARG A 11 -15.74 9.65 -0.42
N GLU A 12 -14.59 9.99 0.11
CA GLU A 12 -13.53 10.64 -0.66
C GLU A 12 -12.89 9.66 -1.65
N LYS A 13 -12.58 8.44 -1.23
CA LYS A 13 -12.14 7.37 -2.13
C LYS A 13 -13.15 7.10 -3.25
N ALA A 14 -14.44 6.98 -2.92
CA ALA A 14 -15.49 6.74 -3.90
C ALA A 14 -15.66 7.91 -4.89
N ARG A 15 -15.54 9.18 -4.42
CA ARG A 15 -15.57 10.36 -5.31
C ARG A 15 -14.38 10.40 -6.26
N ALA A 16 -13.18 10.06 -5.78
CA ALA A 16 -12.01 9.99 -6.63
C ALA A 16 -12.17 8.91 -7.71
N ALA A 17 -12.60 7.70 -7.33
CA ALA A 17 -12.82 6.59 -8.25
C ALA A 17 -13.93 6.89 -9.29
N ILE A 18 -15.08 7.45 -8.88
CA ILE A 18 -16.15 7.79 -9.84
C ILE A 18 -15.73 8.93 -10.78
N SER A 19 -14.95 9.89 -10.29
CA SER A 19 -14.38 10.94 -11.15
C SER A 19 -13.46 10.33 -12.21
N SER A 20 -12.64 9.33 -11.86
CA SER A 20 -11.79 8.57 -12.77
C SER A 20 -12.63 7.89 -13.87
N VAL A 21 -13.69 7.18 -13.49
CA VAL A 21 -14.61 6.51 -14.42
C VAL A 21 -15.26 7.52 -15.39
N LEU A 22 -15.75 8.65 -14.88
CA LEU A 22 -16.44 9.64 -15.72
C LEU A 22 -15.48 10.27 -16.75
N TRP A 23 -14.24 10.58 -16.36
CA TRP A 23 -13.22 11.09 -17.28
C TRP A 23 -12.82 10.06 -18.33
N SER A 24 -12.65 8.78 -17.96
CA SER A 24 -12.37 7.69 -18.91
C SER A 24 -13.50 7.54 -19.91
N LEU A 25 -14.75 7.52 -19.43
CA LEU A 25 -15.93 7.41 -20.31
C LEU A 25 -16.01 8.59 -21.29
N PHE A 26 -15.76 9.81 -20.80
CA PHE A 26 -15.76 11.02 -21.62
C PHE A 26 -14.68 10.98 -22.70
N LEU A 27 -13.45 10.64 -22.34
CA LEU A 27 -12.34 10.56 -23.31
C LEU A 27 -12.57 9.44 -24.33
N THR A 28 -13.04 8.28 -23.91
CA THR A 28 -13.39 7.16 -24.81
C THR A 28 -14.47 7.59 -25.78
N GLY A 29 -15.53 8.24 -25.30
CA GLY A 29 -16.63 8.72 -26.14
C GLY A 29 -16.18 9.74 -27.19
N ILE A 30 -15.35 10.73 -26.81
CA ILE A 30 -14.79 11.71 -27.76
C ILE A 30 -13.89 11.03 -28.78
N LYS A 31 -13.02 10.09 -28.37
CA LYS A 31 -12.13 9.37 -29.30
C LYS A 31 -12.91 8.50 -30.28
N ILE A 32 -13.97 7.81 -29.85
CA ILE A 32 -14.85 7.04 -30.73
C ILE A 32 -15.52 7.98 -31.73
N TRP A 33 -16.10 9.08 -31.25
CA TRP A 33 -16.77 10.05 -32.12
C TRP A 33 -15.81 10.64 -33.16
N ALA A 34 -14.61 11.05 -32.72
CA ALA A 34 -13.59 11.61 -33.60
C ALA A 34 -13.09 10.57 -34.63
N GLY A 35 -12.85 9.32 -34.19
CA GLY A 35 -12.41 8.23 -35.05
C GLY A 35 -13.44 7.91 -36.17
N LEU A 36 -14.71 7.87 -35.83
CA LEU A 36 -15.80 7.66 -36.80
C LEU A 36 -15.98 8.86 -37.73
N ALA A 37 -15.95 10.09 -37.19
CA ALA A 37 -16.12 11.31 -37.98
C ALA A 37 -14.98 11.56 -38.99
N THR A 38 -13.75 11.18 -38.64
CA THR A 38 -12.57 11.33 -39.48
C THR A 38 -12.25 10.08 -40.30
N ASN A 39 -12.97 8.97 -40.08
CA ASN A 39 -12.70 7.65 -40.67
C ASN A 39 -11.25 7.21 -40.46
N SER A 40 -10.66 7.57 -39.28
CA SER A 40 -9.27 7.31 -38.93
C SER A 40 -9.18 6.05 -38.07
N LEU A 41 -8.57 5.00 -38.64
CA LEU A 41 -8.29 3.74 -37.88
C LEU A 41 -7.35 3.97 -36.71
N GLY A 42 -6.40 4.93 -36.82
CA GLY A 42 -5.49 5.26 -35.71
C GLY A 42 -6.24 5.83 -34.49
N ILE A 43 -7.16 6.78 -34.71
CA ILE A 43 -7.99 7.33 -33.61
C ILE A 43 -8.93 6.27 -33.06
N LEU A 44 -9.42 5.36 -33.89
CA LEU A 44 -10.28 4.26 -33.43
C LEU A 44 -9.53 3.25 -32.59
N SER A 45 -8.27 2.95 -32.94
CA SER A 45 -7.37 2.13 -32.12
C SER A 45 -7.11 2.78 -30.74
N GLU A 46 -6.87 4.09 -30.73
CA GLU A 46 -6.71 4.89 -29.51
C GLU A 46 -7.99 4.92 -28.65
N ALA A 47 -9.16 4.91 -29.29
CA ALA A 47 -10.44 4.78 -28.61
C ALA A 47 -10.64 3.42 -27.94
N LEU A 48 -10.16 2.33 -28.57
CA LEU A 48 -10.17 1.00 -27.96
C LEU A 48 -9.27 0.92 -26.72
N HIS A 49 -8.08 1.52 -26.78
CA HIS A 49 -7.18 1.64 -25.63
C HIS A 49 -7.86 2.38 -24.47
N SER A 50 -8.44 3.55 -24.74
CA SER A 50 -9.20 4.29 -23.73
C SER A 50 -10.44 3.53 -23.21
N GLY A 51 -10.99 2.61 -24.00
CA GLY A 51 -12.04 1.68 -23.54
C GLY A 51 -11.52 0.69 -22.48
N LEU A 52 -10.28 0.22 -22.62
CA LEU A 52 -9.64 -0.60 -21.57
C LEU A 52 -9.38 0.22 -20.30
N ASP A 53 -8.95 1.47 -20.43
CA ASP A 53 -8.76 2.39 -19.29
C ASP A 53 -10.07 2.63 -18.54
N PHE A 54 -11.17 2.76 -19.29
CA PHE A 54 -12.51 2.85 -18.69
C PHE A 54 -12.87 1.57 -17.91
N CYS A 55 -12.55 0.38 -18.44
CA CYS A 55 -12.80 -0.88 -17.74
C CYS A 55 -11.95 -0.97 -16.46
N ALA A 56 -10.67 -0.57 -16.51
CA ALA A 56 -9.79 -0.52 -15.35
C ALA A 56 -10.35 0.40 -14.25
N ALA A 57 -10.68 1.65 -14.60
CA ALA A 57 -11.28 2.61 -13.68
C ALA A 57 -12.62 2.11 -13.09
N ALA A 58 -13.43 1.38 -13.87
CA ALA A 58 -14.69 0.80 -13.40
C ALA A 58 -14.44 -0.34 -12.38
N ILE A 59 -13.42 -1.16 -12.59
CA ILE A 59 -12.99 -2.19 -11.63
C ILE A 59 -12.56 -1.55 -10.33
N THR A 60 -11.71 -0.51 -10.37
CA THR A 60 -11.28 0.25 -9.18
C THR A 60 -12.45 0.88 -8.45
N PHE A 61 -13.38 1.52 -9.15
CA PHE A 61 -14.58 2.09 -8.53
C PHE A 61 -15.43 1.02 -7.82
N TYR A 62 -15.65 -0.10 -8.47
CA TYR A 62 -16.38 -1.21 -7.88
C TYR A 62 -15.67 -1.75 -6.63
N ALA A 63 -14.36 -1.93 -6.71
CA ALA A 63 -13.54 -2.42 -5.61
C ALA A 63 -13.57 -1.48 -4.39
N VAL A 64 -13.37 -0.18 -4.61
CA VAL A 64 -13.45 0.84 -3.53
C VAL A 64 -14.83 0.86 -2.89
N ARG A 65 -15.91 0.74 -3.70
CA ARG A 65 -17.27 0.68 -3.19
C ARG A 65 -17.57 -0.61 -2.42
N MET A 66 -17.04 -1.74 -2.88
CA MET A 66 -17.20 -3.04 -2.21
C MET A 66 -16.42 -3.06 -0.90
N ALA A 67 -15.17 -2.56 -0.92
CA ALA A 67 -14.30 -2.49 0.26
C ALA A 67 -14.90 -1.61 1.39
N SER A 68 -15.79 -0.68 1.06
CA SER A 68 -16.47 0.15 2.06
C SER A 68 -17.64 -0.56 2.77
N ARG A 69 -18.00 -1.79 2.37
CA ARG A 69 -19.05 -2.54 3.05
C ARG A 69 -18.53 -3.08 4.38
N PRO A 70 -19.34 -3.02 5.44
CA PRO A 70 -19.00 -3.62 6.72
C PRO A 70 -18.87 -5.15 6.59
N ALA A 71 -18.33 -5.76 7.63
CA ALA A 71 -18.35 -7.21 7.79
C ALA A 71 -19.78 -7.76 7.73
N ASP A 72 -19.93 -8.94 7.11
CA ASP A 72 -21.18 -9.70 6.98
C ASP A 72 -20.94 -11.17 7.39
N ASP A 73 -21.96 -12.00 7.26
CA ASP A 73 -21.90 -13.41 7.68
C ASP A 73 -20.86 -14.23 6.87
N ASP A 74 -20.65 -13.87 5.58
CA ASP A 74 -19.71 -14.56 4.70
C ASP A 74 -18.28 -13.97 4.83
N HIS A 75 -18.16 -12.67 5.14
CA HIS A 75 -16.89 -11.93 5.23
C HIS A 75 -16.78 -11.22 6.58
N GLN A 76 -16.50 -11.99 7.64
CA GLN A 76 -16.48 -11.50 9.02
C GLN A 76 -15.38 -10.46 9.30
N TYR A 77 -14.32 -10.42 8.50
CA TYR A 77 -13.25 -9.40 8.58
C TYR A 77 -13.48 -8.20 7.65
N GLY A 78 -14.67 -8.12 6.99
CA GLY A 78 -15.00 -7.07 6.03
C GLY A 78 -14.49 -7.36 4.63
N HIS A 79 -14.65 -6.37 3.75
CA HIS A 79 -14.42 -6.52 2.30
C HIS A 79 -13.18 -5.76 1.81
N GLU A 80 -12.34 -5.22 2.70
CA GLU A 80 -11.23 -4.33 2.33
C GLU A 80 -10.21 -4.98 1.39
N LYS A 81 -10.02 -6.32 1.44
CA LYS A 81 -9.12 -7.06 0.53
C LYS A 81 -9.53 -6.97 -0.95
N VAL A 82 -10.75 -6.56 -1.26
CA VAL A 82 -11.17 -6.33 -2.65
C VAL A 82 -10.36 -5.22 -3.31
N GLU A 83 -9.88 -4.23 -2.55
CA GLU A 83 -8.95 -3.21 -3.10
C GLU A 83 -7.63 -3.85 -3.54
N ASN A 84 -7.10 -4.81 -2.77
CA ASN A 84 -5.86 -5.51 -3.13
C ASN A 84 -6.03 -6.39 -4.37
N LEU A 85 -7.21 -7.02 -4.52
CA LEU A 85 -7.55 -7.80 -5.70
C LEU A 85 -7.68 -6.91 -6.95
N SER A 86 -8.29 -5.74 -6.82
CA SER A 86 -8.38 -4.74 -7.89
C SER A 86 -6.99 -4.25 -8.31
N ALA A 87 -6.12 -3.92 -7.34
CA ALA A 87 -4.76 -3.49 -7.62
C ALA A 87 -3.95 -4.59 -8.33
N LEU A 88 -4.16 -5.85 -8.00
CA LEU A 88 -3.56 -6.97 -8.71
C LEU A 88 -4.10 -7.08 -10.15
N ALA A 89 -5.41 -6.95 -10.35
CA ALA A 89 -6.02 -6.97 -11.69
C ALA A 89 -5.48 -5.83 -12.57
N GLU A 90 -5.37 -4.62 -12.05
CA GLU A 90 -4.76 -3.50 -12.75
C GLU A 90 -3.28 -3.71 -13.06
N THR A 91 -2.52 -4.33 -12.13
CA THR A 91 -1.13 -4.71 -12.39
C THR A 91 -1.02 -5.66 -13.58
N VAL A 92 -1.93 -6.62 -13.69
CA VAL A 92 -1.97 -7.53 -14.85
C VAL A 92 -2.30 -6.77 -16.14
N LEU A 93 -3.25 -5.85 -16.10
CA LEU A 93 -3.57 -4.99 -17.25
C LEU A 93 -2.35 -4.15 -17.68
N LEU A 94 -1.66 -3.53 -16.72
CA LEU A 94 -0.42 -2.78 -16.97
C LEU A 94 0.67 -3.66 -17.63
N LEU A 95 0.84 -4.89 -17.20
CA LEU A 95 1.81 -5.81 -17.80
C LEU A 95 1.39 -6.22 -19.22
N VAL A 96 0.12 -6.44 -19.48
CA VAL A 96 -0.40 -6.75 -20.82
C VAL A 96 -0.18 -5.58 -21.76
N THR A 97 -0.53 -4.36 -21.36
CA THR A 97 -0.28 -3.15 -22.17
C THR A 97 1.21 -2.91 -22.39
N CYS A 98 2.04 -3.13 -21.38
CA CYS A 98 3.48 -3.03 -21.48
C CYS A 98 4.06 -4.03 -22.52
N LEU A 99 3.63 -5.28 -22.49
CA LEU A 99 4.03 -6.30 -23.46
C LEU A 99 3.59 -5.93 -24.88
N TRP A 100 2.40 -5.34 -25.02
CA TRP A 100 1.93 -4.83 -26.30
C TRP A 100 2.83 -3.71 -26.83
N ILE A 101 3.17 -2.73 -25.98
CA ILE A 101 4.07 -1.61 -26.34
C ILE A 101 5.45 -2.15 -26.76
N VAL A 102 5.99 -3.12 -26.01
CA VAL A 102 7.28 -3.75 -26.35
C VAL A 102 7.21 -4.44 -27.71
N TRP A 103 6.14 -5.19 -27.95
CA TRP A 103 5.96 -5.88 -29.23
C TRP A 103 5.86 -4.90 -30.40
N GLU A 104 5.05 -3.85 -30.28
CA GLU A 104 4.90 -2.82 -31.31
C GLU A 104 6.19 -2.04 -31.55
N ALA A 105 6.93 -1.69 -30.49
CA ALA A 105 8.21 -0.99 -30.61
C ALA A 105 9.27 -1.85 -31.31
N LEU A 106 9.31 -3.15 -31.03
CA LEU A 106 10.21 -4.09 -31.70
C LEU A 106 9.83 -4.27 -33.18
N ASP A 107 8.53 -4.37 -33.48
CA ASP A 107 8.05 -4.45 -34.87
C ASP A 107 8.48 -3.21 -35.69
N ARG A 108 8.30 -2.02 -35.15
CA ARG A 108 8.73 -0.76 -35.74
C ARG A 108 10.26 -0.68 -35.93
N LEU A 109 11.05 -1.21 -35.01
CA LEU A 109 12.52 -1.22 -35.10
C LEU A 109 13.03 -2.18 -36.18
N ILE A 110 12.37 -3.33 -36.38
CA ILE A 110 12.79 -4.41 -37.27
C ILE A 110 12.26 -4.16 -38.69
N PHE A 111 10.98 -3.84 -38.83
CA PHE A 111 10.31 -3.73 -40.14
C PHE A 111 10.12 -2.30 -40.62
N GLY A 112 10.46 -1.32 -39.80
CA GLY A 112 10.34 0.11 -40.10
C GLY A 112 9.00 0.69 -39.65
N ALA A 113 8.99 1.97 -39.30
CA ALA A 113 7.77 2.68 -38.92
C ALA A 113 6.86 2.79 -40.14
N GLY A 114 5.63 2.30 -40.02
CA GLY A 114 4.57 2.66 -40.98
C GLY A 114 4.42 4.18 -41.06
N SER A 115 3.94 4.69 -42.19
CA SER A 115 3.74 6.12 -42.39
C SER A 115 2.80 6.70 -41.33
N LEU A 116 3.38 7.33 -40.31
CA LEU A 116 2.62 8.13 -39.33
C LEU A 116 2.06 9.35 -40.08
N GLU A 117 0.76 9.36 -40.33
CA GLU A 117 0.07 10.54 -40.82
C GLU A 117 0.04 11.59 -39.69
N LEU A 118 0.94 12.57 -39.84
CA LEU A 118 1.03 13.74 -38.95
C LEU A 118 -0.18 14.66 -39.18
N THR A 119 -1.29 14.33 -38.54
CA THR A 119 -2.50 15.14 -38.60
C THR A 119 -2.57 15.99 -37.31
N TRP A 120 -2.81 17.28 -37.44
CA TRP A 120 -2.89 18.21 -36.31
C TRP A 120 -3.95 17.80 -35.25
N TRP A 121 -4.99 17.11 -35.67
CA TRP A 121 -6.01 16.54 -34.77
C TRP A 121 -5.44 15.48 -33.82
N ALA A 122 -4.50 14.66 -34.31
CA ALA A 122 -3.83 13.66 -33.48
C ALA A 122 -3.06 14.33 -32.33
N PHE A 123 -2.35 15.41 -32.59
CA PHE A 123 -1.68 16.20 -31.57
C PHE A 123 -2.65 16.78 -30.55
N ALA A 124 -3.78 17.34 -31.01
CA ALA A 124 -4.77 17.91 -30.11
C ALA A 124 -5.39 16.86 -29.18
N VAL A 125 -5.75 15.69 -29.71
CA VAL A 125 -6.29 14.58 -28.92
C VAL A 125 -5.29 14.07 -27.89
N VAL A 126 -4.03 13.84 -28.27
CA VAL A 126 -2.98 13.39 -27.35
C VAL A 126 -2.71 14.43 -26.26
N ALA A 127 -2.66 15.73 -26.62
CA ALA A 127 -2.43 16.80 -25.65
C ALA A 127 -3.58 16.92 -24.64
N VAL A 128 -4.84 16.80 -25.08
CA VAL A 128 -6.01 16.80 -24.19
C VAL A 128 -6.01 15.58 -23.28
N SER A 129 -5.78 14.37 -23.83
CA SER A 129 -5.67 13.14 -23.02
C SER A 129 -4.59 13.28 -21.95
N LEU A 130 -3.38 13.73 -22.35
CA LEU A 130 -2.26 13.93 -21.44
C LEU A 130 -2.60 14.90 -20.29
N ALA A 131 -3.26 16.03 -20.59
CA ALA A 131 -3.66 16.99 -19.57
C ALA A 131 -4.68 16.41 -18.58
N VAL A 132 -5.61 15.61 -19.08
CA VAL A 132 -6.60 14.90 -18.23
C VAL A 132 -5.90 13.85 -17.38
N ASP A 133 -5.02 13.03 -17.95
CA ASP A 133 -4.34 11.94 -17.24
C ASP A 133 -3.39 12.47 -16.14
N ILE A 134 -2.70 13.60 -16.38
CA ILE A 134 -1.88 14.29 -15.36
C ILE A 134 -2.75 14.68 -14.16
N ASN A 135 -3.90 15.31 -14.42
CA ASN A 135 -4.79 15.75 -13.33
C ASN A 135 -5.40 14.56 -12.57
N ARG A 136 -5.83 13.51 -13.29
CA ARG A 136 -6.39 12.28 -12.70
C ARG A 136 -5.36 11.54 -11.86
N SER A 137 -4.17 11.28 -12.41
CA SER A 137 -3.09 10.59 -11.70
C SER A 137 -2.71 11.34 -10.43
N ALA A 138 -2.59 12.67 -10.46
CA ALA A 138 -2.28 13.49 -9.29
C ALA A 138 -3.37 13.41 -8.22
N MET A 139 -4.65 13.50 -8.61
CA MET A 139 -5.80 13.38 -7.71
C MET A 139 -5.88 12.00 -7.06
N LEU A 140 -5.81 10.94 -7.87
CA LEU A 140 -5.88 9.55 -7.40
C LEU A 140 -4.72 9.23 -6.45
N ARG A 141 -3.49 9.63 -6.80
CA ARG A 141 -2.30 9.43 -5.96
C ARG A 141 -2.41 10.14 -4.61
N ARG A 142 -2.97 11.35 -4.60
CA ARG A 142 -3.20 12.09 -3.35
C ARG A 142 -4.16 11.32 -2.43
N VAL A 143 -5.33 10.95 -2.94
CA VAL A 143 -6.36 10.24 -2.16
C VAL A 143 -5.89 8.84 -1.76
N ALA A 144 -5.17 8.13 -2.66
CA ALA A 144 -4.57 6.83 -2.37
C ALA A 144 -3.60 6.90 -1.18
N LYS A 145 -2.73 7.92 -1.16
CA LYS A 145 -1.74 8.12 -0.08
C LYS A 145 -2.41 8.51 1.24
N GLU A 146 -3.41 9.39 1.19
CA GLU A 146 -4.12 9.87 2.39
C GLU A 146 -4.91 8.75 3.08
N HIS A 147 -5.54 7.88 2.28
CA HIS A 147 -6.40 6.81 2.78
C HIS A 147 -5.82 5.40 2.62
N LYS A 148 -4.52 5.28 2.32
CA LYS A 148 -3.80 3.99 2.14
C LYS A 148 -4.53 3.01 1.21
N SER A 149 -5.16 3.51 0.12
CA SER A 149 -5.93 2.70 -0.82
C SER A 149 -5.04 2.13 -1.92
N GLN A 150 -4.87 0.81 -1.95
CA GLN A 150 -4.07 0.13 -2.97
C GLN A 150 -4.73 0.16 -4.35
N ALA A 151 -6.06 0.10 -4.42
CA ALA A 151 -6.80 0.20 -5.68
C ALA A 151 -6.59 1.56 -6.34
N LEU A 152 -6.74 2.66 -5.59
CA LEU A 152 -6.51 4.01 -6.11
C LEU A 152 -5.03 4.26 -6.46
N GLU A 153 -4.09 3.64 -5.73
CA GLU A 153 -2.66 3.71 -6.07
C GLU A 153 -2.38 3.04 -7.41
N ALA A 154 -2.95 1.86 -7.65
CA ALA A 154 -2.80 1.13 -8.90
C ALA A 154 -3.41 1.90 -10.09
N ASP A 155 -4.64 2.43 -9.95
CA ASP A 155 -5.30 3.29 -10.94
C ASP A 155 -4.47 4.56 -11.24
N ALA A 156 -3.91 5.21 -10.21
CA ALA A 156 -3.00 6.35 -10.39
C ALA A 156 -1.72 5.97 -11.15
N MET A 157 -1.18 4.78 -10.93
CA MET A 157 0.00 4.30 -11.65
C MET A 157 -0.31 3.93 -13.08
N HIS A 158 -1.49 3.39 -13.37
CA HIS A 158 -1.98 3.14 -14.72
C HIS A 158 -1.94 4.44 -15.54
N PHE A 159 -2.59 5.52 -15.07
CA PHE A 159 -2.56 6.83 -15.75
C PHE A 159 -1.17 7.47 -15.78
N THR A 160 -0.32 7.23 -14.80
CA THR A 160 1.08 7.68 -14.85
C THR A 160 1.84 7.00 -16.00
N THR A 161 1.55 5.73 -16.27
CA THR A 161 2.10 5.00 -17.41
C THR A 161 1.64 5.59 -18.75
N ASP A 162 0.35 5.93 -18.84
CA ASP A 162 -0.22 6.55 -20.03
C ASP A 162 0.38 7.94 -20.29
N ILE A 163 0.67 8.72 -19.23
CA ILE A 163 1.40 9.99 -19.32
C ILE A 163 2.79 9.77 -19.93
N TYR A 164 3.53 8.76 -19.46
CA TYR A 164 4.87 8.46 -20.00
C TYR A 164 4.80 7.98 -21.43
N SER A 165 3.88 7.09 -21.76
CA SER A 165 3.65 6.59 -23.11
C SER A 165 3.29 7.72 -24.08
N SER A 166 2.31 8.56 -23.72
CA SER A 166 1.90 9.73 -24.51
C SER A 166 3.04 10.74 -24.67
N GLY A 167 3.85 10.96 -23.62
CA GLY A 167 5.02 11.83 -23.67
C GLY A 167 6.07 11.33 -24.66
N VAL A 168 6.31 10.01 -24.69
CA VAL A 168 7.22 9.39 -25.65
C VAL A 168 6.69 9.52 -27.08
N VAL A 169 5.39 9.27 -27.31
CA VAL A 169 4.76 9.46 -28.61
C VAL A 169 4.91 10.90 -29.10
N LEU A 170 4.66 11.89 -28.26
CA LEU A 170 4.87 13.31 -28.61
C LEU A 170 6.33 13.60 -28.95
N LEU A 171 7.28 13.08 -28.18
CA LEU A 171 8.71 13.23 -28.46
C LEU A 171 9.08 12.58 -29.81
N GLY A 172 8.58 11.37 -30.08
CA GLY A 172 8.76 10.67 -31.34
C GLY A 172 8.23 11.46 -32.53
N LEU A 173 7.02 12.02 -32.42
CA LEU A 173 6.43 12.89 -33.44
C LEU A 173 7.30 14.13 -33.72
N VAL A 174 7.88 14.73 -32.68
CA VAL A 174 8.84 15.84 -32.82
C VAL A 174 10.11 15.37 -33.51
N CYS A 175 10.67 14.22 -33.14
CA CYS A 175 11.86 13.65 -33.78
C CYS A 175 11.63 13.35 -35.27
N VAL A 176 10.49 12.72 -35.60
CA VAL A 176 10.10 12.48 -37.02
C VAL A 176 9.85 13.79 -37.78
N GLY A 177 9.27 14.80 -37.11
CA GLY A 177 9.14 16.13 -37.70
C GLY A 177 10.50 16.77 -38.02
N LEU A 178 11.47 16.65 -37.12
CA LEU A 178 12.83 17.14 -37.28
C LEU A 178 13.63 16.35 -38.34
N SER A 179 13.37 15.04 -38.48
CA SER A 179 14.06 14.21 -39.49
C SER A 179 13.81 14.69 -40.93
N ARG A 180 12.69 15.39 -41.19
CA ARG A 180 12.38 15.99 -42.50
C ARG A 180 13.30 17.14 -42.90
N PHE A 181 14.01 17.75 -41.94
CA PHE A 181 14.99 18.81 -42.16
C PHE A 181 16.42 18.27 -42.30
N VAL A 182 16.62 16.94 -42.18
CA VAL A 182 17.93 16.28 -42.32
C VAL A 182 18.02 15.57 -43.65
N ASP A 183 19.18 15.66 -44.31
CA ASP A 183 19.43 15.09 -45.64
C ASP A 183 19.13 13.59 -45.71
N GLU A 184 18.57 13.16 -46.84
CA GLU A 184 18.29 11.76 -47.14
C GLU A 184 19.62 10.97 -47.21
N GLY A 185 19.70 9.88 -46.38
CA GLY A 185 20.92 9.07 -46.28
C GLY A 185 21.82 9.41 -45.09
N SER A 186 21.49 10.45 -44.30
CA SER A 186 22.23 10.76 -43.07
C SER A 186 21.92 9.74 -41.95
N ILE A 187 22.97 9.34 -41.22
CA ILE A 187 22.84 8.51 -39.99
C ILE A 187 21.92 9.17 -38.98
N TRP A 188 21.92 10.49 -38.89
CA TRP A 188 21.07 11.26 -37.96
C TRP A 188 19.59 11.10 -38.27
N ARG A 189 19.21 11.02 -39.56
CA ARG A 189 17.82 10.76 -39.94
C ARG A 189 17.35 9.40 -39.46
N THR A 190 18.15 8.35 -39.70
CA THR A 190 17.84 6.99 -39.22
C THR A 190 17.77 6.90 -37.69
N MET A 191 18.64 7.63 -36.97
CA MET A 191 18.59 7.70 -35.51
C MET A 191 17.32 8.40 -35.02
N LEU A 192 16.90 9.48 -35.61
CA LEU A 192 15.69 10.22 -35.27
C LEU A 192 14.43 9.38 -35.54
N GLU A 193 14.39 8.65 -36.66
CA GLU A 193 13.27 7.77 -37.00
C GLU A 193 13.13 6.56 -36.05
N LYS A 194 14.25 6.08 -35.47
CA LYS A 194 14.25 4.97 -34.49
C LYS A 194 14.19 5.43 -33.04
N ALA A 195 14.36 6.72 -32.78
CA ALA A 195 14.37 7.25 -31.40
C ALA A 195 13.04 7.03 -30.67
N ASP A 196 11.91 7.09 -31.37
CA ASP A 196 10.57 6.82 -30.85
C ASP A 196 10.46 5.41 -30.28
N ALA A 197 10.81 4.41 -31.07
CA ALA A 197 10.74 3.02 -30.67
C ALA A 197 11.71 2.69 -29.52
N ALA A 198 12.92 3.28 -29.53
CA ALA A 198 13.88 3.11 -28.44
C ALA A 198 13.38 3.74 -27.13
N ALA A 199 12.77 4.91 -27.19
CA ALA A 199 12.18 5.58 -26.04
C ALA A 199 10.95 4.82 -25.52
N ALA A 200 10.12 4.26 -26.40
CA ALA A 200 9.00 3.40 -26.02
C ALA A 200 9.46 2.15 -25.25
N LEU A 201 10.54 1.48 -25.72
CA LEU A 201 11.13 0.33 -25.01
C LEU A 201 11.68 0.72 -23.63
N PHE A 202 12.32 1.87 -23.52
CA PHE A 202 12.84 2.38 -22.24
C PHE A 202 11.71 2.62 -21.24
N VAL A 203 10.63 3.29 -21.66
CA VAL A 203 9.45 3.53 -20.82
C VAL A 203 8.79 2.21 -20.45
N ALA A 204 8.61 1.28 -21.38
CA ALA A 204 8.06 -0.04 -21.10
C ALA A 204 8.87 -0.79 -20.02
N GLY A 205 10.21 -0.68 -20.06
CA GLY A 205 11.07 -1.23 -19.00
C GLY A 205 10.79 -0.64 -17.63
N ILE A 206 10.64 0.68 -17.52
CA ILE A 206 10.29 1.36 -16.26
C ILE A 206 8.93 0.88 -15.77
N VAL A 207 7.94 0.81 -16.66
CA VAL A 207 6.57 0.37 -16.32
C VAL A 207 6.56 -1.07 -15.80
N CYS A 208 7.30 -1.97 -16.45
CA CYS A 208 7.42 -3.35 -15.98
C CYS A 208 7.98 -3.45 -14.55
N VAL A 209 9.00 -2.66 -14.21
CA VAL A 209 9.58 -2.64 -12.86
C VAL A 209 8.57 -2.13 -11.82
N VAL A 210 7.85 -1.07 -12.16
CA VAL A 210 6.82 -0.49 -11.29
C VAL A 210 5.64 -1.46 -11.12
N ALA A 211 5.13 -2.03 -12.21
CA ALA A 211 4.05 -3.01 -12.18
C ALA A 211 4.43 -4.25 -11.35
N TRP A 212 5.66 -4.75 -11.48
CA TRP A 212 6.18 -5.84 -10.65
C TRP A 212 6.14 -5.50 -9.16
N GLY A 213 6.55 -4.28 -8.79
CA GLY A 213 6.50 -3.78 -7.41
C GLY A 213 5.08 -3.72 -6.85
N LEU A 214 4.12 -3.22 -7.65
CA LEU A 214 2.70 -3.18 -7.30
C LEU A 214 2.12 -4.59 -7.12
N GLY A 215 2.34 -5.46 -8.09
CA GLY A 215 1.85 -6.84 -8.05
C GLY A 215 2.38 -7.61 -6.84
N LYS A 216 3.68 -7.47 -6.54
CA LYS A 216 4.29 -8.09 -5.35
C LYS A 216 3.63 -7.61 -4.06
N ARG A 217 3.34 -6.31 -3.92
CA ARG A 217 2.66 -5.76 -2.74
C ARG A 217 1.22 -6.27 -2.62
N SER A 218 0.48 -6.29 -3.73
CA SER A 218 -0.90 -6.79 -3.76
C SER A 218 -0.99 -8.27 -3.39
N ILE A 219 -0.09 -9.09 -3.95
CA ILE A 219 -0.01 -10.52 -3.60
C ILE A 219 0.36 -10.69 -2.12
N HIS A 220 1.35 -9.93 -1.62
CA HIS A 220 1.76 -9.99 -0.22
C HIS A 220 0.59 -9.68 0.73
N ALA A 221 -0.18 -8.63 0.44
CA ALA A 221 -1.37 -8.27 1.23
C ALA A 221 -2.49 -9.32 1.14
N LEU A 222 -2.71 -9.92 -0.05
CA LEU A 222 -3.69 -11.00 -0.23
C LEU A 222 -3.30 -12.28 0.52
N MET A 223 -1.99 -12.52 0.70
CA MET A 223 -1.44 -13.65 1.45
C MET A 223 -1.28 -13.36 2.96
N ASP A 224 -2.00 -12.39 3.51
CA ASP A 224 -1.91 -11.99 4.92
C ASP A 224 -0.50 -11.55 5.35
N GLY A 225 0.25 -10.94 4.44
CA GLY A 225 1.57 -10.41 4.75
C GLY A 225 1.49 -9.19 5.67
N GLY A 226 2.38 -9.16 6.67
CA GLY A 226 2.59 -8.03 7.57
C GLY A 226 3.93 -7.34 7.34
N SER A 227 4.11 -6.19 7.96
CA SER A 227 5.36 -5.43 7.91
C SER A 227 6.34 -5.90 8.99
N SER A 228 7.48 -6.44 8.60
CA SER A 228 8.56 -6.80 9.55
C SER A 228 9.06 -5.58 10.33
N GLU A 229 9.12 -4.40 9.71
CA GLU A 229 9.51 -3.16 10.37
C GLU A 229 8.51 -2.76 11.48
N VAL A 230 7.22 -2.91 11.22
CA VAL A 230 6.16 -2.65 12.23
C VAL A 230 6.27 -3.65 13.38
N ASN A 231 6.46 -4.93 13.07
CA ASN A 231 6.64 -5.96 14.09
C ASN A 231 7.87 -5.71 14.97
N GLU A 232 9.00 -5.29 14.40
CA GLU A 232 10.19 -4.93 15.18
C GLU A 232 9.94 -3.74 16.11
N LYS A 233 9.22 -2.71 15.65
CA LYS A 233 8.85 -1.56 16.48
C LYS A 233 7.93 -1.96 17.62
N ILE A 234 6.92 -2.80 17.35
CA ILE A 234 6.03 -3.34 18.40
C ILE A 234 6.85 -4.15 19.41
N CYS A 235 7.70 -5.08 18.95
CA CYS A 235 8.55 -5.87 19.82
C CYS A 235 9.46 -5.00 20.70
N SER A 236 10.06 -3.94 20.14
CA SER A 236 10.93 -3.03 20.89
C SER A 236 10.18 -2.22 21.93
N GLU A 237 8.99 -1.72 21.59
CA GLU A 237 8.13 -0.98 22.52
C GLU A 237 7.69 -1.88 23.68
N LEU A 238 7.20 -3.10 23.39
CA LEU A 238 6.76 -4.05 24.41
C LEU A 238 7.91 -4.47 25.35
N ARG A 239 9.10 -4.77 24.80
CA ARG A 239 10.28 -5.12 25.62
C ARG A 239 10.75 -3.98 26.52
N THR A 240 10.55 -2.74 26.09
CA THR A 240 10.99 -1.57 26.85
C THR A 240 9.97 -1.15 27.92
N SER A 241 8.68 -1.21 27.57
CA SER A 241 7.61 -0.67 28.40
C SER A 241 6.93 -1.69 29.31
N ALA A 242 7.05 -3.00 28.99
CA ALA A 242 6.43 -4.08 29.76
C ALA A 242 7.32 -5.35 29.73
N PRO A 243 8.57 -5.26 30.22
CA PRO A 243 9.54 -6.36 30.19
C PRO A 243 9.13 -7.59 31.03
N GLU A 244 8.25 -7.41 32.02
CA GLU A 244 7.72 -8.44 32.90
C GLU A 244 6.80 -9.43 32.20
N TYR A 245 6.21 -9.06 31.05
CA TYR A 245 5.32 -9.91 30.27
C TYR A 245 6.02 -10.36 28.99
N PRO A 246 6.58 -11.57 28.95
CA PRO A 246 7.31 -12.04 27.79
C PRO A 246 6.38 -12.19 26.57
N LEU A 247 6.80 -11.61 25.47
CA LEU A 247 6.14 -11.80 24.17
C LEU A 247 6.53 -13.18 23.62
N LEU A 248 5.58 -14.11 23.54
CA LEU A 248 5.78 -15.48 23.07
C LEU A 248 5.62 -15.58 21.55
N SER A 249 4.65 -14.88 21.00
CA SER A 249 4.46 -14.79 19.54
C SER A 249 3.89 -13.44 19.15
N LEU A 250 4.24 -12.98 17.94
CA LEU A 250 3.67 -11.78 17.33
C LEU A 250 3.47 -12.04 15.85
N ARG A 251 2.27 -11.79 15.38
CA ARG A 251 1.92 -11.81 13.95
C ARG A 251 1.12 -10.57 13.63
N SER A 252 1.41 -9.97 12.49
CA SER A 252 0.61 -8.87 11.97
C SER A 252 0.23 -9.13 10.52
N ARG A 253 -0.89 -8.55 10.09
CA ARG A 253 -1.31 -8.54 8.69
C ARG A 253 -2.00 -7.23 8.37
N ASP A 254 -1.81 -6.76 7.15
CA ASP A 254 -2.45 -5.56 6.66
C ASP A 254 -3.66 -5.91 5.80
N ILE A 255 -4.83 -5.36 6.14
CA ILE A 255 -6.08 -5.52 5.39
C ILE A 255 -6.59 -4.13 5.04
N GLY A 256 -6.36 -3.70 3.78
CA GLY A 256 -6.66 -2.34 3.36
C GLY A 256 -5.89 -1.30 4.19
N ALA A 257 -6.60 -0.42 4.86
CA ALA A 257 -6.02 0.62 5.71
C ALA A 257 -5.74 0.16 7.15
N LYS A 258 -6.28 -1.00 7.57
CA LYS A 258 -6.17 -1.52 8.94
C LYS A 258 -5.05 -2.53 9.07
N THR A 259 -4.39 -2.51 10.22
CA THR A 259 -3.41 -3.52 10.61
C THR A 259 -4.01 -4.38 11.74
N TYR A 260 -4.06 -5.69 11.52
CA TYR A 260 -4.43 -6.66 12.54
C TYR A 260 -3.16 -7.18 13.19
N VAL A 261 -3.14 -7.17 14.52
CA VAL A 261 -2.02 -7.63 15.33
C VAL A 261 -2.50 -8.76 16.24
N GLU A 262 -1.96 -9.95 16.07
CA GLU A 262 -2.21 -11.09 16.92
C GLU A 262 -0.94 -11.38 17.72
N MET A 263 -1.06 -11.41 19.03
CA MET A 263 0.08 -11.68 19.90
C MET A 263 -0.28 -12.63 21.03
N THR A 264 0.71 -13.38 21.48
CA THR A 264 0.64 -14.21 22.68
C THR A 264 1.63 -13.68 23.69
N ILE A 265 1.18 -13.44 24.90
CA ILE A 265 2.01 -12.98 26.02
C ILE A 265 2.01 -14.03 27.13
N GLY A 266 3.11 -14.11 27.85
CA GLY A 266 3.23 -14.92 29.05
C GLY A 266 2.85 -14.13 30.29
N THR A 267 2.06 -14.74 31.19
CA THR A 267 1.71 -14.16 32.48
C THR A 267 1.96 -15.18 33.59
N PRO A 268 2.14 -14.75 34.84
CA PRO A 268 2.22 -15.67 35.98
C PRO A 268 0.99 -16.58 36.05
N PRO A 269 1.16 -17.89 36.35
CA PRO A 269 0.03 -18.85 36.40
C PRO A 269 -1.03 -18.53 37.45
N GLU A 270 -0.64 -17.77 38.47
CA GLU A 270 -1.51 -17.42 39.61
C GLU A 270 -2.26 -16.10 39.40
N LEU A 271 -2.08 -15.45 38.24
CA LEU A 271 -2.72 -14.18 37.93
C LEU A 271 -4.23 -14.35 37.85
N HIS A 272 -4.98 -13.51 38.54
CA HIS A 272 -6.44 -13.50 38.43
C HIS A 272 -6.89 -12.99 37.07
N VAL A 273 -8.06 -13.41 36.61
CA VAL A 273 -8.61 -13.05 35.30
C VAL A 273 -8.75 -11.52 35.12
N GLU A 274 -9.14 -10.83 36.21
CA GLU A 274 -9.26 -9.37 36.20
C GLU A 274 -7.90 -8.69 35.93
N ASP A 275 -6.86 -9.14 36.64
CA ASP A 275 -5.49 -8.60 36.46
C ASP A 275 -4.94 -8.96 35.09
N ALA A 276 -5.23 -10.15 34.56
CA ALA A 276 -4.85 -10.53 33.21
C ALA A 276 -5.51 -9.63 32.14
N HIS A 277 -6.75 -9.19 32.42
CA HIS A 277 -7.42 -8.23 31.53
C HIS A 277 -6.73 -6.87 31.54
N GLU A 278 -6.34 -6.35 32.70
CA GLU A 278 -5.58 -5.07 32.77
C GLU A 278 -4.25 -5.16 32.02
N VAL A 279 -3.57 -6.32 32.08
CA VAL A 279 -2.36 -6.57 31.29
C VAL A 279 -2.66 -6.52 29.79
N THR A 280 -3.75 -7.11 29.34
CA THR A 280 -4.12 -7.06 27.91
C THR A 280 -4.45 -5.63 27.46
N GLU A 281 -5.13 -4.83 28.29
CA GLU A 281 -5.38 -3.41 27.98
C GLU A 281 -4.08 -2.60 27.89
N LEU A 282 -3.13 -2.84 28.82
CA LEU A 282 -1.80 -2.24 28.76
C LEU A 282 -1.09 -2.59 27.44
N MET A 283 -1.02 -3.88 27.09
CA MET A 283 -0.37 -4.34 25.85
C MET A 283 -1.03 -3.75 24.61
N GLU A 284 -2.36 -3.72 24.56
CA GLU A 284 -3.11 -3.09 23.49
C GLU A 284 -2.75 -1.60 23.36
N SER A 285 -2.66 -0.88 24.48
CA SER A 285 -2.28 0.53 24.49
C SER A 285 -0.87 0.76 23.93
N LEU A 286 0.08 -0.14 24.27
CA LEU A 286 1.46 -0.08 23.76
C LEU A 286 1.54 -0.37 22.25
N VAL A 287 0.79 -1.36 21.76
CA VAL A 287 0.69 -1.63 20.33
C VAL A 287 0.10 -0.43 19.59
N ARG A 288 -0.95 0.20 20.11
CA ARG A 288 -1.59 1.38 19.52
C ARG A 288 -0.73 2.63 19.54
N LYS A 289 0.27 2.75 20.41
CA LYS A 289 1.29 3.81 20.30
C LYS A 289 2.11 3.69 19.01
N VAL A 290 2.40 2.46 18.57
CA VAL A 290 3.15 2.18 17.34
C VAL A 290 2.24 2.21 16.12
N VAL A 291 1.05 1.61 16.23
CA VAL A 291 0.04 1.51 15.17
C VAL A 291 -1.32 1.98 15.72
N PRO A 292 -1.67 3.27 15.58
CA PRO A 292 -2.87 3.84 16.22
C PRO A 292 -4.20 3.18 15.86
N ASP A 293 -4.32 2.68 14.62
CA ASP A 293 -5.55 2.07 14.10
C ASP A 293 -5.49 0.53 14.11
N ALA A 294 -4.59 -0.08 14.91
CA ALA A 294 -4.47 -1.52 15.00
C ALA A 294 -5.70 -2.15 15.66
N ASP A 295 -6.16 -3.25 15.07
CA ASP A 295 -7.07 -4.21 15.70
C ASP A 295 -6.22 -5.29 16.36
N VAL A 296 -6.24 -5.33 17.71
CA VAL A 296 -5.29 -6.12 18.49
C VAL A 296 -6.01 -7.28 19.16
N PHE A 297 -5.55 -8.49 18.89
CA PHE A 297 -5.98 -9.69 19.58
C PHE A 297 -4.84 -10.23 20.42
N ILE A 298 -5.07 -10.40 21.72
CA ILE A 298 -4.07 -10.84 22.68
C ILE A 298 -4.51 -12.15 23.31
N HIS A 299 -3.68 -13.18 23.12
CA HIS A 299 -3.82 -14.45 23.82
C HIS A 299 -2.87 -14.45 25.03
N VAL A 300 -3.39 -14.86 26.19
CA VAL A 300 -2.63 -14.92 27.44
C VAL A 300 -2.34 -16.37 27.74
N GLU A 301 -1.07 -16.72 27.89
CA GLU A 301 -0.63 -18.06 28.31
C GLU A 301 0.01 -18.01 29.70
N PRO A 302 -0.36 -18.93 30.61
CA PRO A 302 0.34 -19.06 31.89
C PRO A 302 1.79 -19.51 31.59
N CYS A 303 2.74 -18.69 31.99
CA CYS A 303 4.14 -18.92 31.78
C CYS A 303 4.86 -18.92 33.11
N SER A 304 5.52 -20.02 33.44
CA SER A 304 6.50 -20.02 34.52
C SER A 304 7.64 -19.12 34.03
N MET A 305 8.08 -18.16 34.85
CA MET A 305 9.12 -17.18 34.51
C MET A 305 10.26 -17.83 33.72
N PRO A 306 10.75 -17.21 32.66
CA PRO A 306 11.85 -17.78 31.88
C PRO A 306 13.02 -18.09 32.78
N LEU A 307 13.70 -19.24 32.57
CA LEU A 307 14.88 -19.66 33.32
C LEU A 307 16.04 -18.61 33.30
N HIS A 308 15.92 -17.59 32.45
CA HIS A 308 16.85 -16.48 32.26
C HIS A 308 16.17 -15.10 32.44
N ALA A 309 15.04 -15.04 33.19
CA ALA A 309 14.48 -13.74 33.53
C ALA A 309 15.52 -12.94 34.31
N SER A 310 15.76 -11.68 33.91
CA SER A 310 16.61 -10.80 34.71
C SER A 310 16.02 -10.66 36.10
N PRO A 311 16.84 -10.48 37.15
CA PRO A 311 16.36 -10.29 38.52
C PRO A 311 15.32 -9.16 38.64
N ASP A 312 15.45 -8.14 37.81
CA ASP A 312 14.50 -7.05 37.65
C ASP A 312 13.13 -7.54 37.16
N MET A 313 13.08 -8.36 36.12
CA MET A 313 11.84 -8.97 35.62
C MET A 313 11.13 -9.82 36.69
N VAL A 314 11.92 -10.59 37.47
CA VAL A 314 11.39 -11.40 38.56
C VAL A 314 10.79 -10.50 39.64
N ALA A 315 11.49 -9.44 40.01
CA ALA A 315 11.05 -8.48 41.03
C ALA A 315 9.74 -7.78 40.62
N HIS A 316 9.63 -7.30 39.39
CA HIS A 316 8.42 -6.65 38.88
C HIS A 316 7.23 -7.62 38.81
N ALA A 317 7.42 -8.87 38.40
CA ALA A 317 6.34 -9.86 38.39
C ALA A 317 5.88 -10.23 39.80
N LEU A 318 6.81 -10.31 40.77
CA LEU A 318 6.45 -10.51 42.18
C LEU A 318 5.71 -9.31 42.75
N ALA A 319 6.16 -8.08 42.46
CA ALA A 319 5.50 -6.86 42.89
C ALA A 319 4.06 -6.78 42.38
N PHE A 320 3.84 -7.11 41.11
CA PHE A 320 2.52 -7.20 40.50
C PHE A 320 1.64 -8.25 41.23
N ARG A 321 2.19 -9.43 41.49
CA ARG A 321 1.50 -10.52 42.21
C ARG A 321 1.00 -10.10 43.60
N TYR A 322 1.77 -9.24 44.25
CA TYR A 322 1.41 -8.78 45.64
C TYR A 322 0.78 -7.38 45.63
N HIS A 323 0.35 -6.87 44.46
CA HIS A 323 -0.28 -5.56 44.29
C HIS A 323 0.54 -4.39 44.88
N VAL A 324 1.86 -4.50 44.79
CA VAL A 324 2.80 -3.46 45.22
C VAL A 324 3.52 -2.87 44.01
N ARG A 325 3.92 -1.62 44.10
CA ARG A 325 4.78 -0.99 43.07
C ARG A 325 6.22 -1.02 43.53
N ILE A 326 7.11 -1.29 42.61
CA ILE A 326 8.56 -1.21 42.84
C ILE A 326 9.18 -0.19 41.92
N HIS A 327 10.18 0.53 42.44
CA HIS A 327 11.02 1.46 41.69
C HIS A 327 12.42 1.49 42.32
N GLY A 328 13.35 2.23 41.73
CA GLY A 328 14.73 2.31 42.25
C GLY A 328 15.49 0.99 42.24
N PHE A 329 15.18 0.10 41.27
CA PHE A 329 15.81 -1.22 41.18
C PHE A 329 17.31 -1.11 40.93
N SER A 330 18.11 -1.80 41.73
CA SER A 330 19.56 -1.93 41.53
C SER A 330 20.06 -3.29 41.98
N GLU A 331 21.05 -3.84 41.29
CA GLU A 331 21.67 -5.11 41.62
C GLU A 331 23.16 -4.94 41.96
N ILE A 332 23.59 -5.62 43.03
CA ILE A 332 24.99 -5.67 43.41
C ILE A 332 25.42 -7.13 43.58
N ARG A 333 26.47 -7.51 42.90
CA ARG A 333 27.07 -8.84 43.03
C ARG A 333 28.08 -8.86 44.19
N ARG A 334 27.81 -9.72 45.18
CA ARG A 334 28.62 -9.87 46.37
C ARG A 334 29.16 -11.32 46.42
N GLY A 335 30.35 -11.56 45.80
CA GLY A 335 30.86 -12.91 45.62
C GLY A 335 30.00 -13.75 44.70
N ASN A 336 29.40 -14.82 45.22
CA ASN A 336 28.52 -15.70 44.42
C ASN A 336 27.03 -15.31 44.57
N ASP A 337 26.71 -14.39 45.50
CA ASP A 337 25.35 -13.96 45.78
C ASP A 337 24.98 -12.71 44.99
N LEU A 338 23.75 -12.66 44.49
CA LEU A 338 23.13 -11.49 43.85
C LEU A 338 22.23 -10.82 44.90
N VAL A 339 22.57 -9.59 45.25
CA VAL A 339 21.78 -8.77 46.19
C VAL A 339 20.99 -7.74 45.40
N LEU A 340 19.69 -7.74 45.55
CA LEU A 340 18.78 -6.83 44.88
C LEU A 340 18.33 -5.74 45.88
N PHE A 341 18.38 -4.50 45.43
CA PHE A 341 17.84 -3.36 46.16
C PHE A 341 16.68 -2.78 45.31
N MET A 342 15.56 -2.52 45.99
CA MET A 342 14.39 -1.93 45.36
C MET A 342 13.58 -1.15 46.37
N ASP A 343 12.94 -0.10 45.97
CA ASP A 343 11.95 0.61 46.76
C ASP A 343 10.58 0.01 46.45
N VAL A 344 9.87 -0.38 47.54
CA VAL A 344 8.53 -0.98 47.41
C VAL A 344 7.51 0.03 47.96
N GLU A 345 6.59 0.44 47.08
CA GLU A 345 5.47 1.31 47.45
C GLU A 345 4.27 0.44 47.85
N MET A 346 3.94 0.51 49.16
CA MET A 346 2.83 -0.25 49.72
C MET A 346 1.53 0.54 49.58
N PRO A 347 0.37 -0.17 49.35
CA PRO A 347 -0.95 0.46 49.45
C PRO A 347 -1.16 1.14 50.80
N PRO A 348 -1.83 2.32 50.85
CA PRO A 348 -1.91 3.12 52.04
C PRO A 348 -2.75 2.49 53.18
N ASP A 349 -3.47 1.45 52.91
CA ASP A 349 -4.33 0.69 53.83
C ASP A 349 -3.65 -0.51 54.52
N ILE A 350 -2.41 -0.84 54.11
CA ILE A 350 -1.63 -1.92 54.74
C ILE A 350 -0.76 -1.36 55.86
N SER A 351 -0.87 -1.96 57.03
CA SER A 351 0.00 -1.58 58.16
C SER A 351 1.40 -2.18 58.01
N LEU A 352 2.44 -1.45 58.48
CA LEU A 352 3.84 -1.92 58.47
C LEU A 352 4.08 -3.27 59.22
N ARG A 353 3.06 -3.82 59.92
CA ARG A 353 3.11 -5.13 60.57
C ARG A 353 2.59 -6.24 59.68
N GLU A 354 1.86 -5.91 58.60
CA GLU A 354 1.22 -6.87 57.69
C GLU A 354 1.97 -6.92 56.32
N GLY A 355 2.82 -5.96 56.04
CA GLY A 355 3.75 -5.93 54.89
C GLY A 355 5.15 -6.34 55.33
#